data_ccdf082d53404a2ce35f289d9b4f2bcb
#
_entry.id   ccdf082d53404a2ce35f289d9b4f2bcb
#
_cell.length_a   1.000
_cell.length_b   1.000
_cell.length_c   1.000
_cell.angle_alpha   90.00
_cell.angle_beta   90.00
_cell.angle_gamma   90.00
#
_symmetry.space_group_name_H-M   'P 1'
#
loop_
_entity.id
_entity.type
_entity.pdbx_description
1 polymer ?
#
loop_
_entity_poly.entity_id
_entity_poly.type
_entity_poly.pdbx_seq_one_letter_code
_entity_poly.pdbx_strand_id
1 'polypeptide(L)'
;MPNNITSLGIIAGNRSLPLELAKEARRAGIKRLVAVACEGETDPALASLVDDITWLKVGQLSKMISAFKEGGIKHCVMAGQIAPRNLFDVRPDLRAMGVLLRLKQKNAHTIFGAIAEELKKDGIELIEATPWLKPLMPSNGFHLGPKLSDEQRADIDLGFRIAK
;
A
#
# COMPACT_ATOMS: atom_id res chain seq x y z
N MET A 1 12.48 4.13 -12.95
CA MET A 1 12.32 4.68 -11.59
C MET A 1 11.92 6.12 -11.72
N PRO A 2 10.99 6.66 -10.91
CA PRO A 2 10.76 8.10 -10.90
C PRO A 2 12.03 8.78 -10.40
N ASN A 3 12.73 9.46 -11.29
CA ASN A 3 14.15 9.84 -11.16
C ASN A 3 14.48 10.90 -10.08
N ASN A 4 13.55 11.26 -9.20
CA ASN A 4 13.80 12.35 -8.22
C ASN A 4 13.14 12.15 -6.85
N ILE A 5 12.63 10.98 -6.52
CA ILE A 5 11.99 10.76 -5.23
C ILE A 5 13.06 10.36 -4.21
N THR A 6 13.34 11.23 -3.25
CA THR A 6 14.29 10.98 -2.16
C THR A 6 13.61 10.68 -0.82
N SER A 7 12.32 11.01 -0.69
CA SER A 7 11.50 10.73 0.48
C SER A 7 10.19 10.03 0.06
N LEU A 8 9.80 8.99 0.78
CA LEU A 8 8.64 8.18 0.45
C LEU A 8 7.83 7.87 1.69
N GLY A 9 6.51 8.05 1.60
CA GLY A 9 5.54 7.62 2.59
C GLY A 9 5.08 6.19 2.33
N ILE A 10 4.86 5.41 3.37
CA ILE A 10 4.31 4.06 3.28
C ILE A 10 3.03 3.98 4.10
N ILE A 11 1.90 3.73 3.45
CA ILE A 11 0.66 3.33 4.10
C ILE A 11 0.73 1.82 4.25
N ALA A 12 1.04 1.38 5.47
CA ALA A 12 1.38 -0.01 5.75
C ALA A 12 0.18 -0.80 6.28
N GLY A 13 -0.17 -1.84 5.57
CA GLY A 13 -1.08 -2.88 6.02
C GLY A 13 -0.35 -4.07 6.65
N ASN A 14 -1.00 -5.23 6.65
CA ASN A 14 -0.46 -6.46 7.22
C ASN A 14 0.46 -7.23 6.26
N ARG A 15 1.01 -8.34 6.77
CA ARG A 15 1.96 -9.26 6.10
C ARG A 15 3.32 -8.60 5.80
N SER A 16 4.13 -9.32 5.02
CA SER A 16 5.54 -8.97 4.77
C SER A 16 5.75 -7.85 3.75
N LEU A 17 4.76 -7.55 2.91
CA LEU A 17 4.94 -6.61 1.80
C LEU A 17 5.40 -5.20 2.23
N PRO A 18 4.89 -4.59 3.33
CA PRO A 18 5.41 -3.31 3.81
C PRO A 18 6.90 -3.35 4.20
N LEU A 19 7.35 -4.46 4.81
CA LEU A 19 8.74 -4.63 5.20
C LEU A 19 9.63 -4.76 3.96
N GLU A 20 9.25 -5.59 3.01
CA GLU A 20 10.01 -5.77 1.77
C GLU A 20 10.05 -4.47 0.95
N LEU A 21 8.92 -3.74 0.87
CA LEU A 21 8.90 -2.44 0.22
C LEU A 21 9.87 -1.45 0.88
N ALA A 22 9.91 -1.37 2.20
CA ALA A 22 10.84 -0.49 2.91
C ALA A 22 12.30 -0.82 2.60
N LYS A 23 12.67 -2.12 2.61
CA LYS A 23 14.01 -2.58 2.26
C LYS A 23 14.38 -2.24 0.81
N GLU A 24 13.48 -2.54 -0.14
CA GLU A 24 13.73 -2.27 -1.56
C GLU A 24 13.75 -0.78 -1.87
N ALA A 25 12.92 0.03 -1.22
CA ALA A 25 12.97 1.48 -1.34
C ALA A 25 14.33 2.04 -0.86
N ARG A 26 14.86 1.53 0.27
CA ARG A 26 16.21 1.87 0.74
C ARG A 26 17.30 1.48 -0.26
N ARG A 27 17.25 0.26 -0.79
CA ARG A 27 18.18 -0.22 -1.83
C ARG A 27 18.12 0.64 -3.09
N ALA A 28 16.95 1.14 -3.43
CA ALA A 28 16.72 2.04 -4.56
C ALA A 28 17.16 3.50 -4.31
N GLY A 29 17.68 3.82 -3.11
CA GLY A 29 18.24 5.12 -2.79
C GLY A 29 17.27 6.12 -2.13
N ILE A 30 16.10 5.66 -1.66
CA ILE A 30 15.22 6.50 -0.83
C ILE A 30 15.91 6.82 0.49
N LYS A 31 16.14 8.12 0.73
CA LYS A 31 16.88 8.59 1.90
C LYS A 31 15.98 8.71 3.13
N ARG A 32 14.70 9.05 2.96
CA ARG A 32 13.74 9.21 4.03
C ARG A 32 12.50 8.36 3.79
N LEU A 33 12.17 7.49 4.75
CA LEU A 33 10.96 6.67 4.77
C LEU A 33 10.12 7.06 5.99
N VAL A 34 8.87 7.41 5.76
CA VAL A 34 7.89 7.68 6.81
C VAL A 34 6.73 6.71 6.65
N ALA A 35 6.45 5.92 7.67
CA ALA A 35 5.37 4.96 7.64
C ALA A 35 4.18 5.40 8.48
N VAL A 36 3.01 5.09 7.97
CA VAL A 36 1.76 5.09 8.72
C VAL A 36 1.31 3.64 8.83
N ALA A 37 1.26 3.13 10.06
CA ALA A 37 1.03 1.72 10.36
C ALA A 37 -0.32 1.54 11.08
N CYS A 38 -1.03 0.47 10.75
CA CYS A 38 -2.30 0.16 11.38
C CYS A 38 -2.09 -0.72 12.63
N GLU A 39 -2.57 -0.24 13.79
CA GLU A 39 -2.55 -0.99 15.05
C GLU A 39 -3.24 -2.35 14.87
N GLY A 40 -2.59 -3.42 15.30
CA GLY A 40 -3.10 -4.80 15.20
C GLY A 40 -3.03 -5.45 13.82
N GLU A 41 -2.62 -4.71 12.78
CA GLU A 41 -2.49 -5.20 11.41
C GLU A 41 -1.02 -5.22 10.95
N THR A 42 -0.33 -4.09 11.07
CA THR A 42 1.04 -3.95 10.56
C THR A 42 2.05 -4.62 11.49
N ASP A 43 3.03 -5.30 10.90
CA ASP A 43 4.11 -5.92 11.64
C ASP A 43 4.99 -4.85 12.32
N PRO A 44 5.17 -4.91 13.67
CA PRO A 44 6.00 -3.96 14.41
C PRO A 44 7.45 -3.86 13.93
N ALA A 45 7.98 -4.90 13.28
CA ALA A 45 9.32 -4.90 12.72
C ALA A 45 9.53 -3.78 11.68
N LEU A 46 8.45 -3.24 11.09
CA LEU A 46 8.53 -2.10 10.17
C LEU A 46 9.19 -0.87 10.82
N ALA A 47 9.02 -0.68 12.13
CA ALA A 47 9.60 0.46 12.85
C ALA A 47 11.12 0.52 12.75
N SER A 48 11.80 -0.62 12.60
CA SER A 48 13.26 -0.67 12.45
C SER A 48 13.75 -0.38 11.03
N LEU A 49 12.86 -0.29 10.05
CA LEU A 49 13.17 -0.14 8.62
C LEU A 49 12.88 1.27 8.09
N VAL A 50 12.19 2.10 8.88
CA VAL A 50 11.77 3.46 8.49
C VAL A 50 12.35 4.50 9.45
N ASP A 51 12.36 5.77 9.05
CA ASP A 51 12.89 6.85 9.89
C ASP A 51 11.86 7.32 10.92
N ASP A 52 10.59 7.37 10.51
CA ASP A 52 9.46 7.73 11.36
C ASP A 52 8.30 6.77 11.12
N ILE A 53 7.62 6.40 12.18
CA ILE A 53 6.41 5.58 12.12
C ILE A 53 5.31 6.16 13.01
N THR A 54 4.12 6.28 12.46
CA THR A 54 2.92 6.70 13.19
C THR A 54 1.93 5.55 13.21
N TRP A 55 1.60 5.09 14.42
CA TRP A 55 0.58 4.07 14.62
C TRP A 55 -0.80 4.70 14.73
N LEU A 56 -1.75 4.15 14.00
CA LEU A 56 -3.14 4.63 13.99
C LEU A 56 -4.12 3.47 13.82
N LYS A 57 -5.36 3.74 14.15
CA LYS A 57 -6.47 2.82 13.87
C LYS A 57 -6.99 3.03 12.46
N VAL A 58 -7.49 1.98 11.85
CA VAL A 58 -8.13 2.05 10.52
C VAL A 58 -9.23 3.13 10.54
N GLY A 59 -9.20 4.03 9.57
CA GLY A 59 -10.15 5.14 9.45
C GLY A 59 -9.65 6.48 9.99
N GLN A 60 -8.51 6.58 10.65
CA GLN A 60 -7.93 7.85 11.12
C GLN A 60 -7.21 8.60 9.99
N LEU A 61 -7.98 9.07 8.99
CA LEU A 61 -7.46 9.69 7.76
C LEU A 61 -6.72 11.01 8.04
N SER A 62 -7.25 11.85 8.93
CA SER A 62 -6.59 13.12 9.30
C SER A 62 -5.24 12.88 9.96
N LYS A 63 -5.16 11.88 10.86
CA LYS A 63 -3.91 11.53 11.54
C LYS A 63 -2.85 11.01 10.55
N MET A 64 -3.27 10.19 9.57
CA MET A 64 -2.40 9.70 8.50
C MET A 64 -1.83 10.86 7.68
N ILE A 65 -2.67 11.79 7.25
CA ILE A 65 -2.26 12.95 6.44
C ILE A 65 -1.32 13.84 7.24
N SER A 66 -1.63 14.11 8.53
CA SER A 66 -0.76 14.91 9.40
C SER A 66 0.62 14.30 9.55
N ALA A 67 0.72 12.99 9.77
CA ALA A 67 1.99 12.28 9.87
C ALA A 67 2.86 12.45 8.61
N PHE A 68 2.28 12.35 7.43
CA PHE A 68 3.01 12.57 6.19
C PHE A 68 3.42 14.03 5.98
N LYS A 69 2.57 14.99 6.34
CA LYS A 69 2.90 16.43 6.28
C LYS A 69 4.05 16.77 7.21
N GLU A 70 4.00 16.34 8.46
CA GLU A 70 5.06 16.52 9.46
C GLU A 70 6.38 15.85 9.01
N GLY A 71 6.27 14.69 8.37
CA GLY A 71 7.40 13.99 7.76
C GLY A 71 7.95 14.62 6.48
N GLY A 72 7.30 15.65 5.92
CA GLY A 72 7.68 16.29 4.67
C GLY A 72 7.47 15.41 3.43
N ILE A 73 6.52 14.47 3.49
CA ILE A 73 6.24 13.51 2.43
C ILE A 73 5.35 14.14 1.36
N LYS A 74 5.79 14.05 0.10
CA LYS A 74 5.03 14.45 -1.09
C LYS A 74 4.52 13.27 -1.91
N HIS A 75 5.14 12.11 -1.78
CA HIS A 75 4.74 10.89 -2.49
C HIS A 75 4.60 9.75 -1.49
N CYS A 76 3.50 9.03 -1.58
CA CYS A 76 3.30 7.84 -0.75
C CYS A 76 2.82 6.65 -1.59
N VAL A 77 2.99 5.47 -1.05
CA VAL A 77 2.55 4.20 -1.63
C VAL A 77 1.77 3.39 -0.60
N MET A 78 0.91 2.51 -1.07
CA MET A 78 0.24 1.53 -0.22
C MET A 78 0.93 0.18 -0.35
N ALA A 79 1.14 -0.50 0.76
CA ALA A 79 1.71 -1.85 0.79
C ALA A 79 1.03 -2.72 1.86
N GLY A 80 0.78 -3.96 1.51
CA GLY A 80 0.07 -4.91 2.38
C GLY A 80 -1.45 -4.79 2.25
N GLN A 81 -2.13 -5.61 3.03
CA GLN A 81 -3.57 -5.68 3.09
C GLN A 81 -4.07 -5.09 4.40
N ILE A 82 -5.20 -4.44 4.40
CA ILE A 82 -5.93 -4.05 5.60
C ILE A 82 -7.19 -4.91 5.66
N ALA A 83 -7.28 -5.77 6.66
CA ALA A 83 -8.39 -6.67 6.89
C ALA A 83 -8.78 -6.63 8.37
N PRO A 84 -9.42 -5.56 8.84
CA PRO A 84 -9.75 -5.39 10.25
C PRO A 84 -10.58 -6.59 10.71
N ARG A 85 -10.05 -7.32 11.70
CA ARG A 85 -10.68 -8.52 12.26
C ARG A 85 -11.99 -8.20 12.98
N ASN A 86 -12.08 -6.97 13.48
CA ASN A 86 -13.28 -6.44 14.13
C ASN A 86 -13.67 -5.11 13.50
N LEU A 87 -14.90 -4.99 13.04
CA LEU A 87 -15.46 -3.72 12.57
C LEU A 87 -15.46 -2.63 13.66
N PHE A 88 -15.44 -3.02 14.94
CA PHE A 88 -15.34 -2.10 16.07
C PHE A 88 -13.95 -1.46 16.24
N ASP A 89 -12.90 -2.01 15.61
CA ASP A 89 -11.56 -1.44 15.59
C ASP A 89 -11.41 -0.31 14.57
N VAL A 90 -12.38 -0.18 13.65
CA VAL A 90 -12.42 0.91 12.67
C VAL A 90 -12.94 2.16 13.37
N ARG A 91 -12.10 3.19 13.46
CA ARG A 91 -12.46 4.48 14.09
C ARG A 91 -12.31 5.62 13.08
N PRO A 92 -13.30 5.79 12.17
CA PRO A 92 -13.25 6.85 11.20
C PRO A 92 -13.30 8.21 11.92
N ASP A 93 -12.35 9.08 11.58
CA ASP A 93 -12.42 10.49 11.97
C ASP A 93 -13.42 11.27 11.09
N LEU A 94 -13.64 12.54 11.40
CA LEU A 94 -14.60 13.38 10.65
C LEU A 94 -14.27 13.47 9.16
N ARG A 95 -12.99 13.44 8.80
CA ARG A 95 -12.56 13.48 7.40
C ARG A 95 -12.88 12.18 6.68
N ALA A 96 -12.56 11.05 7.30
CA ALA A 96 -12.91 9.73 6.78
C ALA A 96 -14.43 9.54 6.68
N MET A 97 -15.20 10.02 7.66
CA MET A 97 -16.66 10.02 7.60
C MET A 97 -17.18 10.83 6.41
N GLY A 98 -16.63 12.03 6.19
CA GLY A 98 -16.98 12.85 5.04
C GLY A 98 -16.67 12.18 3.69
N VAL A 99 -15.57 11.42 3.61
CA VAL A 99 -15.24 10.60 2.44
C VAL A 99 -16.28 9.49 2.24
N LEU A 100 -16.55 8.71 3.28
CA LEU A 100 -17.49 7.57 3.21
C LEU A 100 -18.92 7.97 2.85
N LEU A 101 -19.36 9.16 3.30
CA LEU A 101 -20.70 9.68 2.98
C LEU A 101 -20.83 10.11 1.51
N ARG A 102 -19.74 10.54 0.87
CA ARG A 102 -19.74 10.94 -0.54
C ARG A 102 -19.68 9.77 -1.51
N LEU A 103 -19.25 8.59 -1.05
CA LEU A 103 -19.12 7.41 -1.90
C LEU A 103 -20.49 6.77 -2.18
N LYS A 104 -20.86 6.71 -3.46
CA LYS A 104 -22.07 5.99 -3.92
C LYS A 104 -21.94 4.47 -3.77
N GLN A 105 -20.74 3.96 -3.99
CA GLN A 105 -20.37 2.55 -3.81
C GLN A 105 -19.21 2.44 -2.82
N LYS A 106 -19.32 1.54 -1.86
CA LYS A 106 -18.31 1.33 -0.81
C LYS A 106 -17.54 0.02 -1.06
N ASN A 107 -16.81 -0.02 -2.17
CA ASN A 107 -15.88 -1.09 -2.47
C ASN A 107 -14.43 -0.62 -2.30
N ALA A 108 -13.47 -1.56 -2.31
CA ALA A 108 -12.08 -1.24 -2.10
C ALA A 108 -11.55 -0.19 -3.10
N HIS A 109 -11.89 -0.33 -4.37
CA HIS A 109 -11.43 0.59 -5.42
C HIS A 109 -11.89 2.03 -5.20
N THR A 110 -13.18 2.23 -4.90
CA THR A 110 -13.74 3.57 -4.66
C THR A 110 -13.22 4.20 -3.37
N ILE A 111 -13.01 3.39 -2.31
CA ILE A 111 -12.44 3.86 -1.05
C ILE A 111 -10.99 4.30 -1.25
N PHE A 112 -10.15 3.50 -1.91
CA PHE A 112 -8.76 3.85 -2.17
C PHE A 112 -8.62 5.06 -3.09
N GLY A 113 -9.46 5.18 -4.12
CA GLY A 113 -9.52 6.37 -4.96
C GLY A 113 -9.84 7.64 -4.17
N ALA A 114 -10.82 7.57 -3.28
CA ALA A 114 -11.21 8.70 -2.45
C ALA A 114 -10.13 9.07 -1.40
N ILE A 115 -9.40 8.10 -0.87
CA ILE A 115 -8.23 8.36 0.00
C ILE A 115 -7.13 9.07 -0.80
N ALA A 116 -6.85 8.63 -2.04
CA ALA A 116 -5.88 9.28 -2.91
C ALA A 116 -6.25 10.74 -3.21
N GLU A 117 -7.52 11.02 -3.47
CA GLU A 117 -8.03 12.40 -3.66
C GLU A 117 -7.87 13.25 -2.40
N GLU A 118 -8.14 12.69 -1.23
CA GLU A 118 -7.95 13.43 0.04
C GLU A 118 -6.47 13.73 0.33
N LEU A 119 -5.57 12.78 0.08
CA LEU A 119 -4.12 12.99 0.17
C LEU A 119 -3.67 14.11 -0.78
N LYS A 120 -4.16 14.10 -2.03
CA LYS A 120 -3.82 15.09 -3.04
C LYS A 120 -4.21 16.50 -2.65
N LYS A 121 -5.31 16.71 -1.92
CA LYS A 121 -5.72 18.03 -1.40
C LYS A 121 -4.69 18.62 -0.45
N ASP A 122 -3.93 17.78 0.24
CA ASP A 122 -2.85 18.19 1.14
C ASP A 122 -1.45 18.14 0.49
N GLY A 123 -1.39 18.00 -0.84
CA GLY A 123 -0.15 17.98 -1.60
C GLY A 123 0.64 16.67 -1.51
N ILE A 124 -0.02 15.58 -1.14
CA ILE A 124 0.56 14.24 -1.07
C ILE A 124 -0.01 13.41 -2.22
N GLU A 125 0.84 12.90 -3.08
CA GLU A 125 0.44 12.05 -4.20
C GLU A 125 0.59 10.57 -3.84
N LEU A 126 -0.49 9.81 -4.00
CA LEU A 126 -0.46 8.36 -3.92
C LEU A 126 0.02 7.82 -5.27
N ILE A 127 1.16 7.15 -5.26
CA ILE A 127 1.80 6.60 -6.45
C ILE A 127 1.90 5.07 -6.38
N GLU A 128 2.22 4.44 -7.51
CA GLU A 128 2.40 2.99 -7.57
C GLU A 128 3.67 2.53 -6.83
N ALA A 129 3.56 1.43 -6.07
CA ALA A 129 4.67 0.79 -5.39
C ALA A 129 5.54 -0.07 -6.32
N THR A 130 5.03 -0.42 -7.51
CA THR A 130 5.65 -1.33 -8.49
C THR A 130 7.13 -1.02 -8.79
N PRO A 131 7.58 0.24 -8.95
CA PRO A 131 8.98 0.52 -9.23
C PRO A 131 9.96 -0.03 -8.20
N TRP A 132 9.57 -0.04 -6.92
CA TRP A 132 10.39 -0.57 -5.82
C TRP A 132 10.20 -2.07 -5.60
N LEU A 133 9.05 -2.63 -5.97
CA LEU A 133 8.74 -4.05 -5.83
C LEU A 133 9.20 -4.89 -7.04
N LYS A 134 9.62 -4.24 -8.13
CA LYS A 134 10.07 -4.93 -9.33
C LYS A 134 11.14 -6.01 -9.10
N PRO A 135 12.14 -5.82 -8.20
CA PRO A 135 13.12 -6.86 -7.91
C PRO A 135 12.53 -8.13 -7.27
N LEU A 136 11.34 -8.03 -6.66
CA LEU A 136 10.65 -9.15 -6.02
C LEU A 136 9.69 -9.87 -6.98
N MET A 137 9.48 -9.34 -8.18
CA MET A 137 8.62 -9.97 -9.16
C MET A 137 9.34 -11.14 -9.83
N PRO A 138 8.65 -12.27 -10.05
CA PRO A 138 9.24 -13.40 -10.76
C PRO A 138 9.63 -12.99 -12.18
N SER A 139 10.75 -13.51 -12.65
CA SER A 139 11.19 -13.32 -14.04
C SER A 139 10.23 -14.02 -15.02
N ASN A 140 10.26 -13.58 -16.28
CA ASN A 140 9.51 -14.26 -17.33
C ASN A 140 9.95 -15.73 -17.40
N GLY A 141 9.00 -16.64 -17.46
CA GLY A 141 9.25 -18.09 -17.45
C GLY A 141 9.50 -18.69 -16.06
N PHE A 142 9.40 -17.90 -14.97
CA PHE A 142 9.46 -18.43 -13.61
C PHE A 142 8.36 -19.47 -13.41
N HIS A 143 8.75 -20.63 -12.88
CA HIS A 143 7.83 -21.71 -12.55
C HIS A 143 8.09 -22.19 -11.12
N LEU A 144 7.03 -22.31 -10.35
CA LEU A 144 7.05 -22.87 -9.00
C LEU A 144 5.99 -23.97 -8.89
N GLY A 145 6.39 -25.18 -8.51
CA GLY A 145 5.53 -26.33 -8.36
C GLY A 145 5.78 -27.44 -9.39
N PRO A 146 4.93 -28.47 -9.46
CA PRO A 146 5.06 -29.56 -10.41
C PRO A 146 4.84 -29.07 -11.85
N LYS A 147 5.39 -29.82 -12.82
CA LYS A 147 5.13 -29.54 -14.24
C LYS A 147 3.63 -29.66 -14.51
N LEU A 148 3.10 -28.67 -15.20
CA LEU A 148 1.71 -28.67 -15.65
C LEU A 148 1.51 -29.72 -16.74
N SER A 149 0.38 -30.44 -16.71
CA SER A 149 -0.08 -31.26 -17.82
C SER A 149 -0.47 -30.39 -19.03
N ASP A 150 -0.57 -31.00 -20.19
CA ASP A 150 -1.00 -30.28 -21.41
C ASP A 150 -2.44 -29.76 -21.28
N GLU A 151 -3.32 -30.49 -20.60
CA GLU A 151 -4.69 -30.10 -20.27
C GLU A 151 -4.70 -28.86 -19.38
N GLN A 152 -3.91 -28.84 -18.29
CA GLN A 152 -3.78 -27.70 -17.38
C GLN A 152 -3.23 -26.46 -18.11
N ARG A 153 -2.30 -26.64 -19.07
CA ARG A 153 -1.81 -25.54 -19.89
C ARG A 153 -2.91 -24.96 -20.79
N ALA A 154 -3.70 -25.81 -21.41
CA ALA A 154 -4.82 -25.41 -22.27
C ALA A 154 -5.86 -24.62 -21.44
N ASP A 155 -6.15 -25.03 -20.20
CA ASP A 155 -7.06 -24.33 -19.30
C ASP A 155 -6.52 -22.96 -18.91
N ILE A 156 -5.23 -22.83 -18.60
CA ILE A 156 -4.56 -21.56 -18.31
C ILE A 156 -4.66 -20.63 -19.51
N ASP A 157 -4.33 -21.11 -20.70
CA ASP A 157 -4.37 -20.32 -21.93
C ASP A 157 -5.80 -19.85 -22.27
N LEU A 158 -6.80 -20.68 -21.99
CA LEU A 158 -8.21 -20.31 -22.10
C LEU A 158 -8.55 -19.21 -21.10
N GLY A 159 -8.14 -19.36 -19.84
CA GLY A 159 -8.37 -18.37 -18.79
C GLY A 159 -7.76 -17.01 -19.12
N PHE A 160 -6.53 -16.98 -19.63
CA PHE A 160 -5.89 -15.74 -20.09
C PHE A 160 -6.62 -15.06 -21.26
N ARG A 161 -7.19 -15.84 -22.18
CA ARG A 161 -7.98 -15.29 -23.30
C ARG A 161 -9.30 -14.68 -22.85
N ILE A 162 -9.93 -15.27 -21.83
CA ILE A 162 -11.21 -14.77 -21.29
C ILE A 162 -11.02 -13.53 -20.40
N ALA A 163 -9.90 -13.45 -19.67
CA ALA A 163 -9.62 -12.37 -18.73
C ALA A 163 -9.11 -11.08 -19.39
N LYS A 164 -8.81 -11.09 -20.68
CA LYS A 164 -8.45 -9.90 -21.46
C LYS A 164 -9.67 -9.20 -22.04
#